data_1f5e3727665f6021afbdefa26598a4fc
#
_entry.id   1f5e3727665f6021afbdefa26598a4fc
#
_cell.length_a   1.000
_cell.length_b   1.000
_cell.length_c   1.000
_cell.angle_alpha   90.00
_cell.angle_beta   90.00
_cell.angle_gamma   90.00
#
_symmetry.space_group_name_H-M   'P 1'
#
loop_
_entity.id
_entity.type
_entity.pdbx_description
1 polymer ?
#
loop_
_entity_poly.entity_id
_entity_poly.type
_entity_poly.pdbx_seq_one_letter_code
_entity_poly.pdbx_strand_id
1 'polypeptide(L)'
;DFFHAGLSTKEKHQKQEKWLKSNQNVLISTNAFGMGIDKENVQFIIHFSPPASLENYYQEIGRAGRNGEKSYAFLLWNEQELLNLDQVFQNQTPSKKEFLRTISYLYSKFMIGENELPEQIFELSISKIQEFTKISHAKIKNVLNFMHNQELIYLNTSKNLSTLELKFEVYDLENLPKKDSYFIELLLRNIDGLSSHKAQFSEANLCKKLGVESKELKARLREIHKKGFVEYLDGSLDSIRFLKQREDRTFEGKWWNLFEQIQKNKLQKWEEMKFYTRNKDFCKMKLILTYFGEKNAKNCGNCYVCTEKNPTNNQQSLEKQILEALSKRAATIDELAIMLHFHQREALQDHLIFLLELGKIKMLDFRTYTIK
;
A
#
# COMPACT_ATOMS: atom_id res chain seq x y z
N ASP A 1 -11.00 -11.38 -8.54
CA ASP A 1 -10.41 -10.29 -9.35
C ASP A 1 -9.28 -9.60 -8.58
N PHE A 2 -8.53 -8.72 -9.21
CA PHE A 2 -7.44 -7.99 -8.57
C PHE A 2 -7.52 -6.48 -8.80
N PHE A 3 -6.95 -5.69 -7.85
CA PHE A 3 -6.94 -4.23 -7.92
C PHE A 3 -5.64 -3.65 -7.34
N HIS A 4 -4.95 -2.77 -8.06
CA HIS A 4 -3.75 -2.09 -7.61
C HIS A 4 -3.57 -0.70 -8.25
N ALA A 5 -2.66 0.11 -7.71
CA ALA A 5 -2.43 1.49 -8.16
C ALA A 5 -2.02 1.61 -9.64
N GLY A 6 -1.34 0.60 -10.20
CA GLY A 6 -0.86 0.58 -11.57
C GLY A 6 -1.92 0.35 -12.67
N LEU A 7 -3.18 0.04 -12.29
CA LEU A 7 -4.28 -0.07 -13.25
C LEU A 7 -4.65 1.32 -13.79
N SER A 8 -5.08 1.38 -15.05
CA SER A 8 -5.63 2.61 -15.64
C SER A 8 -6.91 3.04 -14.92
N THR A 9 -7.28 4.31 -15.02
CA THR A 9 -8.52 4.84 -14.41
C THR A 9 -9.75 4.07 -14.88
N LYS A 10 -9.81 3.73 -16.18
CA LYS A 10 -10.92 2.96 -16.76
C LYS A 10 -11.02 1.55 -16.18
N GLU A 11 -9.90 0.84 -16.09
CA GLU A 11 -9.86 -0.52 -15.47
C GLU A 11 -10.23 -0.49 -13.99
N LYS A 12 -9.74 0.52 -13.25
CA LYS A 12 -10.11 0.71 -11.85
C LYS A 12 -11.61 0.85 -11.69
N HIS A 13 -12.23 1.71 -12.48
CA HIS A 13 -13.68 1.94 -12.43
C HIS A 13 -14.47 0.67 -12.77
N GLN A 14 -14.12 -0.01 -13.86
CA GLN A 14 -14.79 -1.25 -14.28
C GLN A 14 -14.69 -2.36 -13.23
N LYS A 15 -13.50 -2.57 -12.67
CA LYS A 15 -13.29 -3.60 -11.63
C LYS A 15 -14.02 -3.26 -10.33
N GLN A 16 -14.04 -2.00 -9.95
CA GLN A 16 -14.78 -1.52 -8.79
C GLN A 16 -16.29 -1.72 -8.96
N GLU A 17 -16.86 -1.33 -10.10
CA GLU A 17 -18.29 -1.55 -10.38
C GLU A 17 -18.67 -3.02 -10.40
N LYS A 18 -17.86 -3.85 -11.07
CA LYS A 18 -18.07 -5.30 -11.12
C LYS A 18 -18.08 -5.91 -9.72
N TRP A 19 -17.14 -5.51 -8.87
CA TRP A 19 -17.06 -6.01 -7.51
C TRP A 19 -18.23 -5.54 -6.64
N LEU A 20 -18.65 -4.26 -6.76
CA LEU A 20 -19.79 -3.72 -6.04
C LEU A 20 -21.11 -4.45 -6.37
N LYS A 21 -21.31 -4.80 -7.65
CA LYS A 21 -22.53 -5.48 -8.13
C LYS A 21 -22.55 -6.98 -7.84
N SER A 22 -21.42 -7.58 -7.49
CA SER A 22 -21.31 -9.03 -7.27
C SER A 22 -21.50 -9.43 -5.81
N ASN A 23 -22.20 -10.55 -5.57
CA ASN A 23 -22.44 -11.08 -4.21
C ASN A 23 -21.45 -12.20 -3.81
N GLN A 24 -20.57 -12.68 -4.70
CA GLN A 24 -19.74 -13.86 -4.45
C GLN A 24 -18.29 -13.73 -4.93
N ASN A 25 -17.73 -12.53 -5.09
CA ASN A 25 -16.39 -12.35 -5.63
C ASN A 25 -15.35 -12.09 -4.56
N VAL A 26 -14.20 -12.74 -4.72
CA VAL A 26 -12.98 -12.40 -4.00
C VAL A 26 -12.25 -11.30 -4.78
N LEU A 27 -11.80 -10.26 -4.08
CA LEU A 27 -10.96 -9.22 -4.61
C LEU A 27 -9.60 -9.23 -3.91
N ILE A 28 -8.53 -9.43 -4.66
CA ILE A 28 -7.16 -9.28 -4.18
C ILE A 28 -6.71 -7.86 -4.48
N SER A 29 -6.35 -7.12 -3.46
CA SER A 29 -5.98 -5.71 -3.65
C SER A 29 -4.78 -5.28 -2.82
N THR A 30 -4.10 -4.24 -3.31
CA THR A 30 -3.25 -3.43 -2.46
C THR A 30 -4.10 -2.39 -1.72
N ASN A 31 -3.49 -1.63 -0.79
CA ASN A 31 -4.14 -0.50 -0.11
C ASN A 31 -4.67 0.59 -1.07
N ALA A 32 -4.36 0.51 -2.35
CA ALA A 32 -4.95 1.38 -3.38
C ALA A 32 -6.47 1.18 -3.56
N PHE A 33 -7.01 0.02 -3.14
CA PHE A 33 -8.43 -0.26 -3.16
C PHE A 33 -9.02 0.04 -1.81
N GLY A 34 -9.73 1.14 -1.68
CA GLY A 34 -10.35 1.32 -0.39
C GLY A 34 -10.93 2.67 -0.06
N MET A 35 -10.39 3.77 -0.47
CA MET A 35 -11.00 5.07 -0.18
C MET A 35 -12.34 5.20 -0.93
N GLY A 36 -13.42 5.41 -0.17
CA GLY A 36 -14.76 5.63 -0.74
C GLY A 36 -15.51 4.37 -1.21
N ILE A 37 -15.05 3.17 -0.87
CA ILE A 37 -15.79 1.94 -1.18
C ILE A 37 -16.72 1.61 -0.04
N ASP A 38 -18.01 1.60 -0.37
CA ASP A 38 -19.08 1.20 0.52
C ASP A 38 -19.79 -0.04 -0.05
N LYS A 39 -19.42 -1.21 0.48
CA LYS A 39 -20.04 -2.50 0.17
C LYS A 39 -20.42 -3.17 1.48
N GLU A 40 -21.71 -3.41 1.67
CA GLU A 40 -22.27 -3.87 2.94
C GLU A 40 -21.94 -5.34 3.23
N ASN A 41 -21.91 -6.19 2.20
CA ASN A 41 -21.82 -7.64 2.34
C ASN A 41 -20.40 -8.21 2.27
N VAL A 42 -19.39 -7.49 2.76
CA VAL A 42 -18.04 -8.01 2.92
C VAL A 42 -17.98 -8.84 4.21
N GLN A 43 -17.82 -10.15 4.09
CA GLN A 43 -17.76 -11.08 5.22
C GLN A 43 -16.35 -11.33 5.73
N PHE A 44 -15.34 -11.26 4.84
CA PHE A 44 -13.96 -11.62 5.19
C PHE A 44 -13.00 -10.55 4.68
N ILE A 45 -12.03 -10.19 5.53
CA ILE A 45 -10.84 -9.44 5.13
C ILE A 45 -9.63 -10.24 5.58
N ILE A 46 -8.72 -10.51 4.64
CA ILE A 46 -7.52 -11.30 4.87
C ILE A 46 -6.32 -10.45 4.50
N HIS A 47 -5.49 -10.13 5.49
CA HIS A 47 -4.19 -9.50 5.29
C HIS A 47 -3.13 -10.59 5.16
N PHE A 48 -2.43 -10.63 4.04
CA PHE A 48 -1.30 -11.54 3.82
C PHE A 48 -0.01 -11.05 4.47
N SER A 49 -0.01 -9.80 4.94
CA SER A 49 1.11 -9.16 5.61
C SER A 49 0.60 -8.06 6.51
N PRO A 50 1.23 -7.79 7.67
CA PRO A 50 0.83 -6.69 8.53
C PRO A 50 0.91 -5.33 7.81
N PRO A 51 -0.14 -4.51 7.88
CA PRO A 51 -0.09 -3.13 7.41
C PRO A 51 0.95 -2.28 8.17
N ALA A 52 1.29 -1.13 7.61
CA ALA A 52 2.32 -0.25 8.18
C ALA A 52 1.93 0.39 9.53
N SER A 53 0.65 0.37 9.89
CA SER A 53 0.17 0.93 11.16
C SER A 53 -1.19 0.34 11.57
N LEU A 54 -1.56 0.52 12.84
CA LEU A 54 -2.86 0.12 13.37
C LEU A 54 -4.02 0.91 12.75
N GLU A 55 -3.80 2.18 12.38
CA GLU A 55 -4.81 2.97 11.68
C GLU A 55 -5.15 2.38 10.33
N ASN A 56 -4.13 1.98 9.54
CA ASN A 56 -4.35 1.33 8.25
C ASN A 56 -5.11 0.01 8.44
N TYR A 57 -4.64 -0.81 9.39
CA TYR A 57 -5.30 -2.07 9.71
C TYR A 57 -6.77 -1.89 10.10
N TYR A 58 -7.05 -0.97 11.02
CA TYR A 58 -8.41 -0.68 11.48
C TYR A 58 -9.31 -0.17 10.36
N GLN A 59 -8.78 0.73 9.54
CA GLN A 59 -9.49 1.28 8.39
C GLN A 59 -9.83 0.20 7.34
N GLU A 60 -8.93 -0.76 7.15
CA GLU A 60 -9.11 -1.86 6.21
C GLU A 60 -10.09 -2.90 6.74
N ILE A 61 -9.96 -3.35 8.00
CA ILE A 61 -10.89 -4.31 8.59
C ILE A 61 -12.29 -3.73 8.79
N GLY A 62 -12.43 -2.42 8.99
CA GLY A 62 -13.70 -1.71 9.12
C GLY A 62 -14.56 -1.70 7.83
N ARG A 63 -14.11 -2.38 6.77
CA ARG A 63 -14.89 -2.61 5.54
C ARG A 63 -15.77 -3.83 5.62
N ALA A 64 -15.51 -4.74 6.55
CA ALA A 64 -16.30 -5.94 6.75
C ALA A 64 -17.48 -5.69 7.74
N GLY A 65 -18.59 -6.42 7.55
CA GLY A 65 -19.71 -6.44 8.48
C GLY A 65 -20.55 -5.16 8.53
N ARG A 66 -20.56 -4.35 7.49
CA ARG A 66 -21.33 -3.11 7.44
C ARG A 66 -22.86 -3.34 7.42
N ASN A 67 -23.28 -4.53 7.02
CA ASN A 67 -24.67 -4.97 7.11
C ASN A 67 -25.10 -5.41 8.54
N GLY A 68 -24.21 -5.32 9.53
CA GLY A 68 -24.44 -5.78 10.90
C GLY A 68 -24.30 -7.29 11.11
N GLU A 69 -23.99 -8.06 10.06
CA GLU A 69 -23.73 -9.48 10.17
C GLU A 69 -22.33 -9.77 10.69
N LYS A 70 -22.15 -10.98 11.21
CA LYS A 70 -20.86 -11.45 11.70
C LYS A 70 -19.85 -11.50 10.54
N SER A 71 -18.72 -10.83 10.72
CA SER A 71 -17.62 -10.78 9.77
C SER A 71 -16.30 -11.12 10.44
N TYR A 72 -15.29 -11.46 9.62
CA TYR A 72 -14.01 -11.92 10.12
C TYR A 72 -12.86 -11.15 9.47
N ALA A 73 -11.90 -10.74 10.29
CA ALA A 73 -10.64 -10.17 9.86
C ALA A 73 -9.49 -11.12 10.24
N PHE A 74 -8.74 -11.56 9.24
CA PHE A 74 -7.58 -12.43 9.40
C PHE A 74 -6.32 -11.64 9.09
N LEU A 75 -5.31 -11.78 9.95
CA LEU A 75 -3.97 -11.26 9.74
C LEU A 75 -3.00 -12.44 9.72
N LEU A 76 -2.50 -12.75 8.54
CA LEU A 76 -1.48 -13.78 8.36
C LEU A 76 -0.11 -13.13 8.54
N TRP A 77 0.76 -13.79 9.28
CA TRP A 77 2.11 -13.29 9.54
C TRP A 77 3.03 -14.40 10.06
N ASN A 78 4.33 -14.18 9.95
CA ASN A 78 5.37 -14.96 10.62
C ASN A 78 6.51 -14.04 11.05
N GLU A 79 7.41 -14.54 11.92
CA GLU A 79 8.51 -13.72 12.45
C GLU A 79 9.49 -13.28 11.37
N GLN A 80 9.76 -14.12 10.37
CA GLN A 80 10.67 -13.75 9.28
C GLN A 80 10.11 -12.60 8.46
N GLU A 81 8.82 -12.57 8.24
CA GLU A 81 8.15 -11.46 7.54
C GLU A 81 8.24 -10.14 8.32
N LEU A 82 8.02 -10.18 9.64
CA LEU A 82 8.18 -9.01 10.49
C LEU A 82 9.61 -8.47 10.45
N LEU A 83 10.61 -9.35 10.50
CA LEU A 83 12.02 -8.97 10.36
C LEU A 83 12.32 -8.35 8.98
N ASN A 84 11.78 -8.90 7.91
CA ASN A 84 11.92 -8.35 6.57
C ASN A 84 11.30 -6.96 6.47
N LEU A 85 10.12 -6.75 7.05
CA LEU A 85 9.46 -5.45 7.08
C LEU A 85 10.26 -4.44 7.92
N ASP A 86 10.83 -4.84 9.06
CA ASP A 86 11.76 -3.99 9.84
C ASP A 86 12.94 -3.51 8.98
N GLN A 87 13.55 -4.41 8.23
CA GLN A 87 14.63 -4.05 7.32
C GLN A 87 14.18 -3.07 6.22
N VAL A 88 12.97 -3.26 5.68
CA VAL A 88 12.41 -2.33 4.69
C VAL A 88 12.25 -0.94 5.28
N PHE A 89 11.69 -0.80 6.50
CA PHE A 89 11.55 0.48 7.18
C PHE A 89 12.90 1.16 7.43
N GLN A 90 13.89 0.41 7.95
CA GLN A 90 15.24 0.91 8.19
C GLN A 90 15.94 1.34 6.90
N ASN A 91 15.86 0.53 5.85
CA ASN A 91 16.49 0.79 4.56
C ASN A 91 15.87 1.97 3.81
N GLN A 92 14.67 2.40 4.15
CA GLN A 92 14.01 3.57 3.57
C GLN A 92 14.28 4.86 4.33
N THR A 93 14.85 4.80 5.54
CA THR A 93 15.09 5.97 6.40
C THR A 93 16.52 6.47 6.23
N PRO A 94 16.74 7.64 5.62
CA PRO A 94 18.07 8.23 5.49
C PRO A 94 18.54 8.82 6.82
N SER A 95 19.83 8.76 7.07
CA SER A 95 20.49 9.55 8.12
C SER A 95 20.52 11.04 7.76
N LYS A 96 20.80 11.92 8.73
CA LYS A 96 20.95 13.37 8.48
C LYS A 96 21.98 13.64 7.35
N LYS A 97 23.11 12.94 7.37
CA LYS A 97 24.15 13.07 6.35
C LYS A 97 23.64 12.67 4.97
N GLU A 98 22.89 11.58 4.85
CA GLU A 98 22.33 11.12 3.58
C GLU A 98 21.23 12.06 3.08
N PHE A 99 20.39 12.59 3.98
CA PHE A 99 19.36 13.57 3.68
C PHE A 99 19.99 14.83 3.07
N LEU A 100 20.93 15.46 3.77
CA LEU A 100 21.62 16.67 3.30
C LEU A 100 22.42 16.42 2.02
N ARG A 101 23.10 15.26 1.91
CA ARG A 101 23.87 14.90 0.71
C ARG A 101 22.99 14.77 -0.53
N THR A 102 21.77 14.24 -0.36
CA THR A 102 20.80 14.15 -1.47
C THR A 102 20.40 15.54 -1.95
N ILE A 103 20.13 16.46 -1.04
CA ILE A 103 19.71 17.84 -1.36
C ILE A 103 20.85 18.63 -1.98
N SER A 104 22.06 18.56 -1.38
CA SER A 104 23.25 19.23 -1.91
C SER A 104 23.61 18.73 -3.32
N TYR A 105 23.43 17.44 -3.59
CA TYR A 105 23.61 16.91 -4.94
C TYR A 105 22.65 17.54 -5.95
N LEU A 106 21.37 17.70 -5.59
CA LEU A 106 20.39 18.32 -6.49
C LEU A 106 20.78 19.76 -6.81
N TYR A 107 21.12 20.57 -5.82
CA TYR A 107 21.53 21.96 -6.02
C TYR A 107 22.81 22.07 -6.84
N SER A 108 23.80 21.22 -6.56
CA SER A 108 25.04 21.21 -7.34
C SER A 108 24.82 20.73 -8.77
N LYS A 109 24.01 19.68 -8.96
CA LYS A 109 23.71 19.11 -10.29
C LYS A 109 23.00 20.10 -11.20
N PHE A 110 22.13 20.90 -10.65
CA PHE A 110 21.32 21.87 -11.38
C PHE A 110 21.92 23.29 -11.32
N MET A 111 23.10 23.45 -10.71
CA MET A 111 23.85 24.71 -10.59
C MET A 111 23.01 25.84 -9.95
N ILE A 112 22.23 25.49 -8.91
CA ILE A 112 21.38 26.44 -8.20
C ILE A 112 22.20 27.07 -7.06
N GLY A 113 22.34 28.41 -7.10
CA GLY A 113 23.01 29.20 -6.08
C GLY A 113 22.18 29.38 -4.80
N GLU A 114 22.85 29.80 -3.70
CA GLU A 114 22.13 30.16 -2.46
C GLU A 114 21.20 31.35 -2.72
N ASN A 115 19.97 31.30 -2.15
CA ASN A 115 18.88 32.27 -2.37
C ASN A 115 18.35 32.32 -3.81
N GLU A 116 18.71 31.38 -4.67
CA GLU A 116 18.20 31.30 -6.03
C GLU A 116 16.94 30.43 -6.08
N LEU A 117 15.95 30.84 -6.89
CA LEU A 117 14.78 30.06 -7.27
C LEU A 117 14.79 29.91 -8.80
N PRO A 118 15.15 28.73 -9.32
CA PRO A 118 15.13 28.51 -10.77
C PRO A 118 13.69 28.37 -11.28
N GLU A 119 13.39 29.03 -12.40
CA GLU A 119 12.07 28.91 -13.05
C GLU A 119 11.92 27.62 -13.88
N GLN A 120 13.06 27.07 -14.31
CA GLN A 120 13.09 25.91 -15.21
C GLN A 120 12.78 24.59 -14.51
N ILE A 121 12.34 23.63 -15.32
CA ILE A 121 12.11 22.25 -14.91
C ILE A 121 13.33 21.43 -15.29
N PHE A 122 13.81 20.59 -14.37
CA PHE A 122 14.99 19.77 -14.57
C PHE A 122 14.59 18.30 -14.74
N GLU A 123 15.30 17.61 -15.62
CA GLU A 123 15.23 16.16 -15.73
C GLU A 123 15.86 15.51 -14.49
N LEU A 124 15.14 14.60 -13.85
CA LEU A 124 15.54 13.89 -12.64
C LEU A 124 15.87 12.43 -12.96
N SER A 125 17.01 11.94 -12.51
CA SER A 125 17.37 10.52 -12.57
C SER A 125 17.82 10.05 -11.20
N ILE A 126 16.96 9.30 -10.51
CA ILE A 126 17.29 8.74 -9.20
C ILE A 126 18.50 7.81 -9.29
N SER A 127 18.66 7.06 -10.40
CA SER A 127 19.82 6.19 -10.61
C SER A 127 21.14 6.98 -10.64
N LYS A 128 21.17 8.16 -11.27
CA LYS A 128 22.35 9.04 -11.27
C LYS A 128 22.64 9.61 -9.89
N ILE A 129 21.60 9.97 -9.13
CA ILE A 129 21.74 10.42 -7.73
C ILE A 129 22.35 9.28 -6.90
N GLN A 130 21.86 8.07 -7.04
CA GLN A 130 22.35 6.88 -6.34
C GLN A 130 23.81 6.59 -6.69
N GLU A 131 24.15 6.64 -7.98
CA GLU A 131 25.51 6.40 -8.46
C GLU A 131 26.52 7.38 -7.84
N PHE A 132 26.18 8.65 -7.80
CA PHE A 132 27.05 9.70 -7.26
C PHE A 132 27.08 9.72 -5.73
N THR A 133 25.91 9.65 -5.08
CA THR A 133 25.80 9.79 -3.62
C THR A 133 26.07 8.50 -2.87
N LYS A 134 25.98 7.33 -3.54
CA LYS A 134 25.99 5.97 -2.93
C LYS A 134 24.88 5.75 -1.91
N ILE A 135 23.79 6.54 -1.99
CA ILE A 135 22.60 6.40 -1.16
C ILE A 135 21.59 5.50 -1.89
N SER A 136 20.91 4.61 -1.16
CA SER A 136 19.96 3.70 -1.79
C SER A 136 18.78 4.44 -2.46
N HIS A 137 18.24 3.86 -3.53
CA HIS A 137 17.09 4.39 -4.26
C HIS A 137 15.90 4.72 -3.34
N ALA A 138 15.63 3.85 -2.36
CA ALA A 138 14.52 4.01 -1.43
C ALA A 138 14.71 5.24 -0.51
N LYS A 139 15.92 5.48 -0.02
CA LYS A 139 16.25 6.65 0.80
C LYS A 139 16.15 7.95 -0.01
N ILE A 140 16.72 7.97 -1.23
CA ILE A 140 16.61 9.13 -2.13
C ILE A 140 15.13 9.46 -2.40
N LYS A 141 14.33 8.45 -2.75
CA LYS A 141 12.90 8.62 -3.01
C LYS A 141 12.15 9.15 -1.79
N ASN A 142 12.52 8.72 -0.57
CA ASN A 142 11.93 9.22 0.67
C ASN A 142 12.23 10.71 0.88
N VAL A 143 13.47 11.16 0.62
CA VAL A 143 13.85 12.59 0.67
C VAL A 143 13.08 13.41 -0.36
N LEU A 144 13.03 12.94 -1.62
CA LEU A 144 12.31 13.64 -2.69
C LEU A 144 10.81 13.75 -2.41
N ASN A 145 10.18 12.67 -1.94
CA ASN A 145 8.78 12.68 -1.55
C ASN A 145 8.51 13.64 -0.38
N PHE A 146 9.41 13.68 0.60
CA PHE A 146 9.32 14.65 1.69
C PHE A 146 9.36 16.09 1.15
N MET A 147 10.36 16.41 0.31
CA MET A 147 10.47 17.73 -0.29
C MET A 147 9.22 18.11 -1.11
N HIS A 148 8.66 17.15 -1.84
CA HIS A 148 7.43 17.34 -2.60
C HIS A 148 6.22 17.62 -1.70
N ASN A 149 6.05 16.82 -0.64
CA ASN A 149 4.94 16.96 0.30
C ASN A 149 5.02 18.24 1.15
N GLN A 150 6.24 18.82 1.29
CA GLN A 150 6.45 20.11 1.96
C GLN A 150 6.45 21.28 0.96
N GLU A 151 6.05 21.04 -0.29
CA GLU A 151 6.01 22.08 -1.35
C GLU A 151 7.34 22.81 -1.55
N LEU A 152 8.47 22.11 -1.32
CA LEU A 152 9.80 22.62 -1.63
C LEU A 152 10.15 22.40 -3.09
N ILE A 153 9.65 21.31 -3.64
CA ILE A 153 9.76 20.93 -5.03
C ILE A 153 8.42 20.42 -5.55
N TYR A 154 8.22 20.53 -6.83
CA TYR A 154 7.23 19.72 -7.54
C TYR A 154 7.94 18.56 -8.22
N LEU A 155 7.56 17.33 -7.86
CA LEU A 155 8.10 16.10 -8.42
C LEU A 155 7.08 15.52 -9.40
N ASN A 156 7.42 15.45 -10.67
CA ASN A 156 6.64 14.72 -11.64
C ASN A 156 7.30 13.35 -11.86
N THR A 157 6.64 12.31 -11.38
CA THR A 157 7.07 10.92 -11.64
C THR A 157 6.43 10.44 -12.92
N SER A 158 7.22 9.87 -13.80
CA SER A 158 6.81 9.45 -15.14
C SER A 158 5.55 8.58 -15.11
N LYS A 159 4.48 9.06 -15.73
CA LYS A 159 3.25 8.30 -15.97
C LYS A 159 3.15 7.85 -17.43
N ASN A 160 4.28 7.76 -18.13
CA ASN A 160 4.36 7.53 -19.58
C ASN A 160 3.61 8.58 -20.45
N LEU A 161 3.29 9.73 -19.86
CA LEU A 161 2.69 10.86 -20.58
C LEU A 161 3.66 12.04 -20.56
N SER A 162 4.09 12.45 -21.74
CA SER A 162 4.86 13.67 -21.94
C SER A 162 3.97 14.90 -21.89
N THR A 163 4.53 16.05 -21.54
CA THR A 163 3.80 17.33 -21.63
C THR A 163 4.45 18.25 -22.64
N LEU A 164 3.62 19.02 -23.31
CA LEU A 164 4.01 20.01 -24.29
C LEU A 164 3.19 21.29 -24.10
N GLU A 165 3.85 22.42 -24.15
CA GLU A 165 3.23 23.74 -24.07
C GLU A 165 3.89 24.66 -25.10
N LEU A 166 3.10 25.41 -25.87
CA LEU A 166 3.63 26.42 -26.78
C LEU A 166 4.07 27.65 -25.99
N LYS A 167 5.19 28.25 -26.39
CA LYS A 167 5.71 29.49 -25.79
C LYS A 167 5.47 30.71 -26.69
N PHE A 168 4.56 30.60 -27.63
CA PHE A 168 4.12 31.62 -28.55
C PHE A 168 2.63 31.41 -28.89
N GLU A 169 1.98 32.40 -29.44
CA GLU A 169 0.58 32.29 -29.86
C GLU A 169 0.46 31.58 -31.21
N VAL A 170 -0.55 30.74 -31.41
CA VAL A 170 -0.69 29.89 -32.60
C VAL A 170 -0.66 30.67 -33.90
N TYR A 171 -1.13 31.94 -33.91
CA TYR A 171 -1.08 32.80 -35.10
C TYR A 171 0.35 33.24 -35.50
N ASP A 172 1.34 33.14 -34.58
CA ASP A 172 2.74 33.42 -34.88
C ASP A 172 3.50 32.24 -35.48
N LEU A 173 2.82 31.12 -35.70
CA LEU A 173 3.43 29.89 -36.22
C LEU A 173 4.12 30.11 -37.60
N GLU A 174 3.57 31.00 -38.43
CA GLU A 174 4.12 31.33 -39.75
C GLU A 174 5.47 32.09 -39.68
N ASN A 175 5.76 32.69 -38.56
CA ASN A 175 7.00 33.46 -38.32
C ASN A 175 8.17 32.53 -37.98
N LEU A 176 7.93 31.25 -37.74
CA LEU A 176 8.97 30.25 -37.42
C LEU A 176 9.63 29.69 -38.69
N PRO A 177 10.86 29.13 -38.58
CA PRO A 177 11.49 28.43 -39.66
C PRO A 177 10.58 27.32 -40.22
N LYS A 178 10.41 27.25 -41.55
CA LYS A 178 9.49 26.31 -42.21
C LYS A 178 9.51 24.88 -41.69
N LYS A 179 10.70 24.36 -41.38
CA LYS A 179 10.88 23.01 -40.83
C LYS A 179 10.28 22.86 -39.42
N ASP A 180 10.40 23.90 -38.59
CA ASP A 180 9.91 23.87 -37.21
C ASP A 180 8.39 24.14 -37.18
N SER A 181 7.94 25.12 -37.99
CA SER A 181 6.52 25.43 -38.19
C SER A 181 5.72 24.19 -38.61
N TYR A 182 6.18 23.48 -39.64
CA TYR A 182 5.55 22.24 -40.12
C TYR A 182 5.46 21.17 -39.00
N PHE A 183 6.55 20.97 -38.24
CA PHE A 183 6.54 19.98 -37.20
C PHE A 183 5.59 20.37 -36.04
N ILE A 184 5.56 21.63 -35.65
CA ILE A 184 4.64 22.12 -34.61
C ILE A 184 3.20 22.02 -35.09
N GLU A 185 2.91 22.27 -36.37
CA GLU A 185 1.58 22.06 -36.95
C GLU A 185 1.14 20.58 -36.87
N LEU A 186 2.04 19.63 -37.13
CA LEU A 186 1.76 18.21 -36.92
C LEU A 186 1.46 17.87 -35.45
N LEU A 187 2.15 18.50 -34.51
CA LEU A 187 1.88 18.33 -33.08
C LEU A 187 0.51 18.88 -32.70
N LEU A 188 0.16 20.09 -33.17
CA LEU A 188 -1.15 20.71 -32.96
C LEU A 188 -2.32 19.87 -33.47
N ARG A 189 -2.15 19.20 -34.62
CA ARG A 189 -3.16 18.31 -35.18
C ARG A 189 -3.33 16.98 -34.45
N ASN A 190 -2.31 16.52 -33.72
CA ASN A 190 -2.28 15.19 -33.11
C ASN A 190 -2.30 15.16 -31.59
N ILE A 191 -2.15 16.32 -30.94
CA ILE A 191 -2.16 16.46 -29.47
C ILE A 191 -3.32 17.36 -29.08
N ASP A 192 -4.34 16.77 -28.47
CA ASP A 192 -5.57 17.48 -28.09
C ASP A 192 -5.26 18.56 -27.04
N GLY A 193 -5.79 19.76 -27.26
CA GLY A 193 -5.67 20.88 -26.35
C GLY A 193 -4.35 21.67 -26.41
N LEU A 194 -3.39 21.26 -27.25
CA LEU A 194 -2.08 21.93 -27.35
C LEU A 194 -2.17 23.40 -27.81
N SER A 195 -3.21 23.77 -28.53
CA SER A 195 -3.42 25.14 -29.02
C SER A 195 -3.80 26.14 -27.92
N SER A 196 -4.31 25.68 -26.79
CA SER A 196 -4.91 26.53 -25.76
C SER A 196 -4.29 26.40 -24.38
N HIS A 197 -3.58 25.32 -24.11
CA HIS A 197 -2.96 25.08 -22.79
C HIS A 197 -1.86 24.01 -22.86
N LYS A 198 -1.18 23.80 -21.75
CA LYS A 198 -0.21 22.71 -21.59
C LYS A 198 -0.91 21.36 -21.72
N ALA A 199 -0.60 20.64 -22.81
CA ALA A 199 -1.21 19.36 -23.16
C ALA A 199 -0.39 18.16 -22.66
N GLN A 200 -1.07 17.08 -22.29
CA GLN A 200 -0.45 15.79 -21.98
C GLN A 200 -0.68 14.81 -23.12
N PHE A 201 0.35 14.06 -23.51
CA PHE A 201 0.26 13.09 -24.60
C PHE A 201 1.16 11.88 -24.39
N SER A 202 0.76 10.75 -24.99
CA SER A 202 1.59 9.55 -25.04
C SER A 202 2.49 9.60 -26.26
N GLU A 203 3.81 9.59 -26.04
CA GLU A 203 4.79 9.55 -27.13
C GLU A 203 4.62 8.30 -27.99
N ALA A 204 4.35 7.13 -27.38
CA ALA A 204 4.12 5.89 -28.11
C ALA A 204 2.92 6.00 -29.08
N ASN A 205 1.84 6.66 -28.64
CA ASN A 205 0.68 6.89 -29.50
C ASN A 205 0.99 7.93 -30.58
N LEU A 206 1.73 8.97 -30.26
CA LEU A 206 2.13 10.00 -31.22
C LEU A 206 3.08 9.42 -32.28
N CYS A 207 4.05 8.59 -31.89
CA CYS A 207 4.92 7.85 -32.83
C CYS A 207 4.10 7.02 -33.82
N LYS A 208 3.09 6.28 -33.35
CA LYS A 208 2.19 5.50 -34.21
C LYS A 208 1.41 6.37 -35.20
N LYS A 209 0.89 7.53 -34.76
CA LYS A 209 0.15 8.47 -35.61
C LYS A 209 1.03 9.12 -36.66
N LEU A 210 2.25 9.48 -36.31
CA LEU A 210 3.19 10.15 -37.23
C LEU A 210 4.07 9.21 -38.03
N GLY A 211 4.07 7.91 -37.73
CA GLY A 211 4.90 6.91 -38.42
C GLY A 211 6.41 7.08 -38.18
N VAL A 212 6.80 7.61 -37.03
CA VAL A 212 8.22 7.89 -36.68
C VAL A 212 8.66 7.06 -35.48
N GLU A 213 9.98 6.83 -35.36
CA GLU A 213 10.56 6.17 -34.19
C GLU A 213 10.60 7.08 -32.98
N SER A 214 10.48 6.48 -31.76
CA SER A 214 10.50 7.22 -30.49
C SER A 214 11.76 8.06 -30.30
N LYS A 215 12.91 7.56 -30.75
CA LYS A 215 14.19 8.29 -30.68
C LYS A 215 14.18 9.55 -31.53
N GLU A 216 13.65 9.46 -32.73
CA GLU A 216 13.52 10.57 -33.66
C GLU A 216 12.54 11.62 -33.17
N LEU A 217 11.34 11.20 -32.71
CA LEU A 217 10.35 12.10 -32.12
C LEU A 217 10.94 12.88 -30.94
N LYS A 218 11.60 12.19 -29.98
CA LYS A 218 12.21 12.83 -28.82
C LYS A 218 13.33 13.79 -29.19
N ALA A 219 14.17 13.43 -30.15
CA ALA A 219 15.23 14.32 -30.64
C ALA A 219 14.63 15.62 -31.20
N ARG A 220 13.56 15.50 -31.95
CA ARG A 220 12.87 16.64 -32.56
C ARG A 220 12.15 17.52 -31.54
N LEU A 221 11.47 16.91 -30.56
CA LEU A 221 10.84 17.64 -29.46
C LEU A 221 11.87 18.41 -28.61
N ARG A 222 13.02 17.79 -28.34
CA ARG A 222 14.12 18.46 -27.60
C ARG A 222 14.76 19.58 -28.42
N GLU A 223 14.81 19.47 -29.74
CA GLU A 223 15.34 20.52 -30.62
C GLU A 223 14.47 21.77 -30.55
N ILE A 224 13.15 21.66 -30.72
CA ILE A 224 12.23 22.81 -30.66
C ILE A 224 12.10 23.38 -29.24
N HIS A 225 12.29 22.55 -28.19
CA HIS A 225 12.40 23.00 -26.81
C HIS A 225 13.65 23.85 -26.58
N LYS A 226 14.83 23.43 -27.08
CA LYS A 226 16.07 24.21 -26.99
C LYS A 226 15.99 25.55 -27.73
N LYS A 227 15.21 25.61 -28.82
CA LYS A 227 14.95 26.86 -29.55
C LYS A 227 13.98 27.78 -28.84
N GLY A 228 13.37 27.35 -27.71
CA GLY A 228 12.43 28.14 -26.94
C GLY A 228 11.01 28.21 -27.51
N PHE A 229 10.70 27.44 -28.57
CA PHE A 229 9.38 27.46 -29.18
C PHE A 229 8.33 26.72 -28.34
N VAL A 230 8.76 25.69 -27.61
CA VAL A 230 7.88 24.90 -26.75
C VAL A 230 8.56 24.57 -25.41
N GLU A 231 7.77 24.32 -24.39
CA GLU A 231 8.22 23.65 -23.19
C GLU A 231 7.84 22.18 -23.27
N TYR A 232 8.83 21.33 -23.50
CA TYR A 232 8.66 19.87 -23.59
C TYR A 232 9.24 19.17 -22.37
N LEU A 233 8.45 18.30 -21.76
CA LEU A 233 8.86 17.38 -20.68
C LEU A 233 8.64 15.96 -21.13
N ASP A 234 9.72 15.21 -21.17
CA ASP A 234 9.71 13.78 -21.50
C ASP A 234 9.01 12.98 -20.39
N GLY A 235 7.86 12.42 -20.69
CA GLY A 235 7.06 11.65 -19.73
C GLY A 235 7.64 10.29 -19.37
N SER A 236 8.71 9.87 -20.04
CA SER A 236 9.47 8.68 -19.65
C SER A 236 10.54 8.98 -18.59
N LEU A 237 10.75 10.26 -18.29
CA LEU A 237 11.74 10.72 -17.33
C LEU A 237 11.05 11.43 -16.16
N ASP A 238 11.50 11.12 -14.96
CA ASP A 238 11.10 11.90 -13.80
C ASP A 238 11.63 13.34 -13.94
N SER A 239 10.87 14.31 -13.47
CA SER A 239 11.29 15.71 -13.51
C SER A 239 11.04 16.39 -12.18
N ILE A 240 11.82 17.44 -11.90
CA ILE A 240 11.78 18.23 -10.69
C ILE A 240 11.72 19.72 -11.04
N ARG A 241 10.83 20.44 -10.35
CA ARG A 241 10.77 21.89 -10.35
C ARG A 241 10.91 22.37 -8.91
N PHE A 242 11.79 23.33 -8.66
CA PHE A 242 11.91 23.96 -7.35
C PHE A 242 10.78 24.97 -7.15
N LEU A 243 10.18 24.98 -5.97
CA LEU A 243 9.08 25.86 -5.61
C LEU A 243 9.49 26.93 -4.58
N LYS A 244 10.65 26.74 -3.94
CA LYS A 244 11.23 27.65 -2.95
C LYS A 244 12.72 27.88 -3.24
N GLN A 245 13.19 29.04 -2.84
CA GLN A 245 14.61 29.40 -2.93
C GLN A 245 15.48 28.40 -2.15
N ARG A 246 16.71 28.24 -2.59
CA ARG A 246 17.70 27.45 -1.86
C ARG A 246 18.08 28.18 -0.56
N GLU A 247 17.91 27.50 0.56
CA GLU A 247 18.27 27.97 1.90
C GLU A 247 18.98 26.84 2.68
N ASP A 248 20.30 26.72 2.55
CA ASP A 248 21.03 25.57 3.09
C ASP A 248 20.86 25.41 4.60
N ARG A 249 20.91 26.49 5.39
CA ARG A 249 20.70 26.48 6.85
C ARG A 249 19.33 25.95 7.25
N THR A 250 18.31 26.24 6.48
CA THR A 250 16.93 25.79 6.73
C THR A 250 16.82 24.27 6.57
N PHE A 251 17.59 23.67 5.64
CA PHE A 251 17.61 22.21 5.49
C PHE A 251 18.34 21.51 6.62
N GLU A 252 19.42 22.09 7.16
CA GLU A 252 20.17 21.52 8.29
C GLU A 252 19.39 21.55 9.61
N GLY A 253 18.51 22.53 9.78
CA GLY A 253 17.69 22.76 10.96
C GLY A 253 16.23 22.33 10.77
N LYS A 254 15.38 23.26 10.33
CA LYS A 254 13.91 23.11 10.27
C LYS A 254 13.47 21.86 9.51
N TRP A 255 13.96 21.68 8.28
CA TRP A 255 13.49 20.61 7.42
C TRP A 255 14.01 19.24 7.86
N TRP A 256 15.24 19.16 8.35
CA TRP A 256 15.73 17.93 8.95
C TRP A 256 14.93 17.53 10.18
N ASN A 257 14.69 18.45 11.13
CA ASN A 257 13.94 18.16 12.34
C ASN A 257 12.52 17.66 12.03
N LEU A 258 11.83 18.31 11.08
CA LEU A 258 10.50 17.87 10.64
C LEU A 258 10.57 16.49 9.98
N PHE A 259 11.54 16.26 9.10
CA PHE A 259 11.74 14.96 8.45
C PHE A 259 11.99 13.87 9.49
N GLU A 260 12.90 14.08 10.43
CA GLU A 260 13.23 13.15 11.50
C GLU A 260 12.00 12.82 12.35
N GLN A 261 11.21 13.82 12.71
CA GLN A 261 9.97 13.63 13.47
C GLN A 261 8.97 12.76 12.70
N ILE A 262 8.79 13.00 11.41
CA ILE A 262 7.92 12.17 10.56
C ILE A 262 8.41 10.72 10.50
N GLN A 263 9.73 10.51 10.36
CA GLN A 263 10.30 9.15 10.35
C GLN A 263 10.13 8.45 11.71
N LYS A 264 10.38 9.15 12.83
CA LYS A 264 10.16 8.62 14.18
C LYS A 264 8.69 8.22 14.40
N ASN A 265 7.75 9.06 13.97
CA ASN A 265 6.33 8.74 14.09
C ASN A 265 5.94 7.51 13.24
N LYS A 266 6.48 7.38 12.02
CA LYS A 266 6.24 6.18 11.19
C LYS A 266 6.80 4.92 11.85
N LEU A 267 8.01 4.99 12.41
CA LEU A 267 8.62 3.86 13.10
C LEU A 267 7.82 3.48 14.35
N GLN A 268 7.39 4.45 15.15
CA GLN A 268 6.57 4.21 16.34
C GLN A 268 5.26 3.47 15.95
N LYS A 269 4.55 3.94 14.94
CA LYS A 269 3.32 3.29 14.44
C LYS A 269 3.56 1.85 13.99
N TRP A 270 4.69 1.61 13.36
CA TRP A 270 5.10 0.25 12.98
C TRP A 270 5.41 -0.62 14.21
N GLU A 271 6.10 -0.10 15.24
CA GLU A 271 6.35 -0.84 16.49
C GLU A 271 5.02 -1.21 17.19
N GLU A 272 4.06 -0.29 17.22
CA GLU A 272 2.72 -0.54 17.76
C GLU A 272 1.97 -1.60 16.97
N MET A 273 2.09 -1.62 15.63
CA MET A 273 1.53 -2.67 14.78
C MET A 273 2.20 -4.02 15.02
N LYS A 274 3.53 -4.07 15.18
CA LYS A 274 4.25 -5.30 15.54
C LYS A 274 3.81 -5.83 16.90
N PHE A 275 3.71 -4.95 17.90
CA PHE A 275 3.19 -5.32 19.22
C PHE A 275 1.79 -5.92 19.11
N TYR A 276 0.88 -5.26 18.41
CA TYR A 276 -0.46 -5.78 18.15
C TYR A 276 -0.42 -7.15 17.48
N THR A 277 0.40 -7.32 16.45
CA THR A 277 0.52 -8.56 15.69
C THR A 277 0.99 -9.72 16.57
N ARG A 278 2.08 -9.53 17.34
CA ARG A 278 2.68 -10.55 18.22
C ARG A 278 1.87 -10.84 19.47
N ASN A 279 1.04 -9.90 19.89
CA ASN A 279 0.33 -10.01 21.16
C ASN A 279 -0.58 -11.25 21.22
N LYS A 280 -0.43 -12.05 22.29
CA LYS A 280 -1.25 -13.21 22.62
C LYS A 280 -1.96 -13.06 23.97
N ASP A 281 -1.72 -11.97 24.70
CA ASP A 281 -2.16 -11.80 26.08
C ASP A 281 -3.35 -10.88 26.23
N PHE A 282 -3.48 -9.87 25.39
CA PHE A 282 -4.52 -8.86 25.46
C PHE A 282 -5.52 -8.98 24.32
N CYS A 283 -6.78 -8.74 24.61
CA CYS A 283 -7.85 -8.71 23.63
C CYS A 283 -7.50 -7.78 22.45
N LYS A 284 -7.58 -8.29 21.21
CA LYS A 284 -7.20 -7.54 20.01
C LYS A 284 -8.04 -6.28 19.80
N MET A 285 -9.35 -6.36 20.02
CA MET A 285 -10.23 -5.20 19.91
C MET A 285 -9.95 -4.17 21.00
N LYS A 286 -9.70 -4.63 22.23
CA LYS A 286 -9.34 -3.72 23.33
C LYS A 286 -8.06 -2.95 23.02
N LEU A 287 -7.04 -3.60 22.45
CA LEU A 287 -5.80 -2.92 22.03
C LEU A 287 -6.07 -1.82 20.99
N ILE A 288 -6.88 -2.12 19.97
CA ILE A 288 -7.28 -1.13 18.96
C ILE A 288 -8.02 0.04 19.60
N LEU A 289 -9.04 -0.21 20.41
CA LEU A 289 -9.84 0.84 21.05
C LEU A 289 -8.97 1.71 22.00
N THR A 290 -8.07 1.08 22.76
CA THR A 290 -7.12 1.81 23.63
C THR A 290 -6.17 2.67 22.81
N TYR A 291 -5.67 2.16 21.68
CA TYR A 291 -4.83 2.93 20.76
C TYR A 291 -5.54 4.20 20.25
N PHE A 292 -6.83 4.11 19.96
CA PHE A 292 -7.64 5.26 19.57
C PHE A 292 -8.17 6.11 20.73
N GLY A 293 -7.69 5.85 21.97
CA GLY A 293 -7.96 6.70 23.14
C GLY A 293 -9.14 6.28 24.01
N GLU A 294 -9.75 5.12 23.78
CA GLU A 294 -10.83 4.62 24.63
C GLU A 294 -10.28 4.08 25.95
N LYS A 295 -10.51 4.83 27.04
CA LYS A 295 -9.93 4.52 28.37
C LYS A 295 -10.51 3.28 29.03
N ASN A 296 -11.76 2.95 28.77
CA ASN A 296 -12.51 1.87 29.45
C ASN A 296 -12.89 0.72 28.51
N ALA A 297 -12.07 0.47 27.48
CA ALA A 297 -12.29 -0.59 26.53
C ALA A 297 -12.35 -1.96 27.23
N LYS A 298 -13.44 -2.69 26.98
CA LYS A 298 -13.66 -4.05 27.52
C LYS A 298 -13.15 -5.10 26.53
N ASN A 299 -12.93 -6.31 27.02
CA ASN A 299 -12.62 -7.45 26.16
C ASN A 299 -13.82 -7.75 25.24
N CYS A 300 -13.54 -7.99 23.96
CA CYS A 300 -14.60 -8.18 22.96
C CYS A 300 -15.29 -9.57 23.03
N GLY A 301 -14.67 -10.55 23.65
CA GLY A 301 -15.17 -11.94 23.70
C GLY A 301 -15.03 -12.74 22.39
N ASN A 302 -14.76 -12.08 21.24
CA ASN A 302 -14.83 -12.69 19.91
C ASN A 302 -13.49 -12.83 19.19
N CYS A 303 -12.43 -12.12 19.61
CA CYS A 303 -11.11 -12.29 19.01
C CYS A 303 -10.45 -13.58 19.49
N TYR A 304 -9.49 -14.10 18.73
CA TYR A 304 -8.84 -15.39 19.06
C TYR A 304 -8.25 -15.40 20.48
N VAL A 305 -7.68 -14.28 20.97
CA VAL A 305 -7.16 -14.18 22.34
C VAL A 305 -8.25 -14.35 23.40
N CYS A 306 -9.43 -13.79 23.15
CA CYS A 306 -10.55 -13.94 24.07
C CYS A 306 -11.14 -15.35 24.03
N THR A 307 -11.20 -15.95 22.85
CA THR A 307 -11.75 -17.31 22.69
C THR A 307 -10.79 -18.37 23.19
N GLU A 308 -9.49 -18.20 23.08
CA GLU A 308 -8.47 -19.11 23.66
C GLU A 308 -8.42 -19.02 25.21
N LYS A 309 -8.51 -17.81 25.77
CA LYS A 309 -8.51 -17.61 27.24
C LYS A 309 -9.84 -17.96 27.91
N ASN A 310 -10.92 -17.82 27.19
CA ASN A 310 -12.22 -18.34 27.55
C ASN A 310 -12.62 -19.29 26.44
N PRO A 311 -12.14 -20.54 26.46
CA PRO A 311 -12.62 -21.53 25.52
C PRO A 311 -14.14 -21.53 25.68
N THR A 312 -14.79 -20.93 24.67
CA THR A 312 -16.24 -20.75 24.68
C THR A 312 -16.86 -22.12 24.91
N ASN A 313 -17.98 -22.15 25.59
CA ASN A 313 -18.86 -23.27 25.93
C ASN A 313 -18.90 -24.45 24.92
N ASN A 314 -18.43 -24.29 23.69
CA ASN A 314 -18.41 -25.36 22.70
C ASN A 314 -17.32 -26.42 22.96
N GLN A 315 -16.06 -26.09 23.38
CA GLN A 315 -15.08 -27.13 23.70
C GLN A 315 -15.35 -27.76 25.07
N GLN A 316 -15.60 -26.94 26.10
CA GLN A 316 -16.06 -27.48 27.38
C GLN A 316 -17.43 -28.15 27.28
N SER A 317 -18.30 -27.68 26.38
CA SER A 317 -19.58 -28.31 26.05
C SER A 317 -19.36 -29.66 25.36
N LEU A 318 -18.45 -29.81 24.41
CA LEU A 318 -18.22 -31.07 23.71
C LEU A 318 -17.57 -32.13 24.63
N GLU A 319 -16.54 -31.76 25.36
CA GLU A 319 -15.94 -32.65 26.38
C GLU A 319 -16.98 -33.10 27.42
N LYS A 320 -17.75 -32.15 27.95
CA LYS A 320 -18.82 -32.44 28.90
C LYS A 320 -19.91 -33.31 28.30
N GLN A 321 -20.28 -33.06 27.04
CA GLN A 321 -21.25 -33.86 26.31
C GLN A 321 -20.71 -35.30 26.04
N ILE A 322 -19.45 -35.43 25.67
CA ILE A 322 -18.80 -36.75 25.50
C ILE A 322 -18.81 -37.52 26.82
N LEU A 323 -18.37 -36.89 27.91
CA LEU A 323 -18.33 -37.51 29.22
C LEU A 323 -19.75 -37.90 29.70
N GLU A 324 -20.74 -37.03 29.49
CA GLU A 324 -22.13 -37.34 29.81
C GLU A 324 -22.70 -38.47 28.95
N ALA A 325 -22.39 -38.50 27.66
CA ALA A 325 -22.79 -39.62 26.79
C ALA A 325 -22.15 -40.96 27.24
N LEU A 326 -20.85 -40.95 27.51
CA LEU A 326 -20.11 -42.12 27.98
C LEU A 326 -20.46 -42.56 29.40
N SER A 327 -21.00 -41.67 30.24
CA SER A 327 -21.50 -42.01 31.56
C SER A 327 -22.77 -42.86 31.49
N LYS A 328 -23.56 -42.71 30.41
CA LYS A 328 -24.80 -43.44 30.20
C LYS A 328 -24.55 -44.84 29.62
N ARG A 329 -23.60 -44.91 28.68
CA ARG A 329 -23.17 -46.18 28.08
C ARG A 329 -21.79 -46.04 27.40
N ALA A 330 -21.05 -47.15 27.30
CA ALA A 330 -19.91 -47.19 26.42
C ALA A 330 -20.34 -47.04 24.96
N ALA A 331 -19.54 -46.33 24.16
CA ALA A 331 -19.87 -46.02 22.78
C ALA A 331 -18.62 -45.95 21.87
N THR A 332 -18.82 -46.22 20.61
CA THR A 332 -17.83 -46.02 19.55
C THR A 332 -17.84 -44.57 19.08
N ILE A 333 -16.79 -44.15 18.31
CA ILE A 333 -16.74 -42.80 17.71
C ILE A 333 -17.99 -42.52 16.85
N ASP A 334 -18.44 -43.50 16.07
CA ASP A 334 -19.57 -43.34 15.17
C ASP A 334 -20.88 -43.16 15.95
N GLU A 335 -21.05 -43.93 17.03
CA GLU A 335 -22.20 -43.79 17.93
C GLU A 335 -22.19 -42.44 18.66
N LEU A 336 -21.02 -41.98 19.12
CA LEU A 336 -20.89 -40.65 19.74
C LEU A 336 -21.17 -39.53 18.76
N ALA A 337 -20.72 -39.67 17.51
CA ALA A 337 -21.03 -38.68 16.47
C ALA A 337 -22.52 -38.52 16.22
N ILE A 338 -23.26 -39.66 16.21
CA ILE A 338 -24.71 -39.72 16.07
C ILE A 338 -25.38 -39.13 17.32
N MET A 339 -24.97 -39.58 18.52
CA MET A 339 -25.57 -39.16 19.80
C MET A 339 -25.39 -37.64 20.06
N LEU A 340 -24.28 -37.09 19.64
CA LEU A 340 -23.94 -35.68 19.84
C LEU A 340 -24.31 -34.79 18.65
N HIS A 341 -24.90 -35.35 17.59
CA HIS A 341 -25.17 -34.63 16.32
C HIS A 341 -23.93 -33.89 15.77
N PHE A 342 -22.75 -34.56 15.89
CA PHE A 342 -21.46 -33.95 15.59
C PHE A 342 -20.92 -34.51 14.27
N HIS A 343 -20.83 -33.62 13.25
CA HIS A 343 -20.50 -34.03 11.89
C HIS A 343 -19.00 -34.09 11.57
N GLN A 344 -18.14 -33.54 12.44
CA GLN A 344 -16.68 -33.50 12.22
C GLN A 344 -15.99 -34.65 12.96
N ARG A 345 -15.89 -35.78 12.31
CA ARG A 345 -15.35 -37.03 12.92
C ARG A 345 -13.92 -36.88 13.42
N GLU A 346 -13.04 -36.18 12.67
CA GLU A 346 -11.62 -35.96 13.05
C GLU A 346 -11.52 -35.13 14.35
N ALA A 347 -12.28 -34.06 14.47
CA ALA A 347 -12.31 -33.24 15.68
C ALA A 347 -12.86 -34.02 16.90
N LEU A 348 -13.82 -34.92 16.71
CA LEU A 348 -14.31 -35.80 17.77
C LEU A 348 -13.24 -36.80 18.21
N GLN A 349 -12.48 -37.32 17.27
CA GLN A 349 -11.37 -38.23 17.54
C GLN A 349 -10.26 -37.55 18.36
N ASP A 350 -9.89 -36.35 18.02
CA ASP A 350 -8.89 -35.55 18.76
C ASP A 350 -9.31 -35.33 20.21
N HIS A 351 -10.57 -35.00 20.44
CA HIS A 351 -11.12 -34.83 21.78
C HIS A 351 -11.13 -36.15 22.59
N LEU A 352 -11.41 -37.28 21.97
CA LEU A 352 -11.35 -38.57 22.62
C LEU A 352 -9.91 -38.97 23.00
N ILE A 353 -8.94 -38.72 22.11
CA ILE A 353 -7.52 -38.92 22.40
C ILE A 353 -7.11 -38.05 23.59
N PHE A 354 -7.46 -36.78 23.58
CA PHE A 354 -7.17 -35.85 24.67
C PHE A 354 -7.79 -36.31 26.02
N LEU A 355 -9.05 -36.79 26.02
CA LEU A 355 -9.70 -37.30 27.22
C LEU A 355 -9.08 -38.62 27.72
N LEU A 356 -8.54 -39.45 26.81
CA LEU A 356 -7.75 -40.67 27.15
C LEU A 356 -6.43 -40.29 27.83
N GLU A 357 -5.70 -39.31 27.29
CA GLU A 357 -4.45 -38.79 27.88
C GLU A 357 -4.67 -38.17 29.26
N LEU A 358 -5.77 -37.46 29.46
CA LEU A 358 -6.17 -36.93 30.76
C LEU A 358 -6.65 -38.06 31.73
N GLY A 359 -6.78 -39.26 31.28
CA GLY A 359 -7.28 -40.40 32.09
C GLY A 359 -8.72 -40.30 32.52
N LYS A 360 -9.55 -39.45 31.87
CA LYS A 360 -10.98 -39.29 32.14
C LYS A 360 -11.85 -40.36 31.51
N ILE A 361 -11.37 -40.94 30.41
CA ILE A 361 -12.00 -42.07 29.74
C ILE A 361 -10.99 -43.20 29.54
N LYS A 362 -11.45 -44.39 29.22
CA LYS A 362 -10.64 -45.55 28.84
C LYS A 362 -11.26 -46.28 27.65
N MET A 363 -10.46 -47.03 26.95
CA MET A 363 -10.96 -47.95 25.93
C MET A 363 -11.31 -49.30 26.56
N LEU A 364 -12.47 -49.80 26.22
CA LEU A 364 -12.86 -51.20 26.57
C LEU A 364 -12.33 -52.20 25.56
N ASP A 365 -12.29 -51.79 24.29
CA ASP A 365 -11.71 -52.53 23.18
C ASP A 365 -11.17 -51.51 22.13
N PHE A 366 -10.72 -52.01 20.97
CA PHE A 366 -10.10 -51.19 19.92
C PHE A 366 -11.00 -50.06 19.34
N ARG A 367 -12.29 -50.01 19.67
CA ARG A 367 -13.24 -49.05 19.08
C ARG A 367 -14.17 -48.38 20.08
N THR A 368 -14.27 -48.94 21.31
CA THR A 368 -15.29 -48.54 22.29
C THR A 368 -14.69 -47.81 23.47
N TYR A 369 -15.20 -46.65 23.75
CA TYR A 369 -14.81 -45.74 24.85
C TYR A 369 -15.82 -45.80 25.99
N THR A 370 -15.33 -45.62 27.21
CA THR A 370 -16.16 -45.53 28.43
C THR A 370 -15.46 -44.61 29.45
N ILE A 371 -16.21 -44.14 30.44
CA ILE A 371 -15.63 -43.41 31.58
C ILE A 371 -14.72 -44.37 32.37
N LYS A 372 -13.63 -43.79 32.91
CA LYS A 372 -12.68 -44.53 33.73
C LYS A 372 -13.24 -44.89 35.08
#